data_4381a84d8f8e37a6d20311f7c064f5d5
#
_entry.id   4381a84d8f8e37a6d20311f7c064f5d5
#
_cell.length_a   1.000
_cell.length_b   1.000
_cell.length_c   1.000
_cell.angle_alpha   90.00
_cell.angle_beta   90.00
_cell.angle_gamma   90.00
#
_symmetry.space_group_name_H-M   'P 1'
#
loop_
_entity.id
_entity.type
_entity.pdbx_description
1 polymer ?
#
loop_
_entity_poly.entity_id
_entity_poly.type
_entity_poly.pdbx_seq_one_letter_code
_entity_poly.pdbx_strand_id
1 'polypeptide(L)'
;RSPSRGLGDVYKRQHKRILDLAMVFYYRIQKDETMQATILVEYAHLNAWKITQEELIENAKRYTYLKLPAEFINMKGLLGLVQGKEKQMYVLTNKERSLGAGTFLYPGVLKQAEELLGERFYVLPSSIHECILIPEEEGMYQEALTEIVTEINESQVDPKEVLSDQAYFYSAEDKRVHL
;
A
#
# COMPACT_ATOMS: atom_id res chain seq x y z
N ARG A 1 12.27 9.68 -19.43
CA ARG A 1 11.03 9.05 -18.90
C ARG A 1 9.86 9.53 -19.74
N SER A 2 9.13 8.64 -20.31
CA SER A 2 7.87 8.95 -20.99
C SER A 2 6.73 8.92 -19.96
N PRO A 3 6.22 10.08 -19.50
CA PRO A 3 5.19 10.11 -18.45
C PRO A 3 3.82 9.62 -18.90
N SER A 4 3.69 9.18 -20.15
CA SER A 4 2.38 9.04 -20.77
C SER A 4 1.77 7.65 -20.78
N ARG A 5 2.46 6.61 -20.30
CA ARG A 5 1.88 5.24 -20.31
C ARG A 5 0.93 4.95 -19.14
N GLY A 6 1.01 5.69 -18.02
CA GLY A 6 0.13 5.48 -16.85
C GLY A 6 -1.15 6.31 -16.86
N LEU A 7 -1.09 7.55 -17.35
CA LEU A 7 -2.21 8.49 -17.24
C LEU A 7 -3.40 8.16 -18.16
N GLY A 8 -3.16 7.68 -19.37
CA GLY A 8 -4.25 7.36 -20.31
C GLY A 8 -5.17 6.22 -19.84
N ASP A 9 -4.62 5.27 -19.09
CA ASP A 9 -5.36 4.14 -18.53
C ASP A 9 -6.07 4.48 -17.21
N VAL A 10 -5.53 5.41 -16.43
CA VAL A 10 -6.14 5.84 -15.15
C VAL A 10 -7.49 6.53 -15.39
N TYR A 11 -7.66 7.29 -16.46
CA TYR A 11 -8.94 7.96 -16.76
C TYR A 11 -10.08 7.00 -17.12
N LYS A 12 -9.76 5.78 -17.56
CA LYS A 12 -10.78 4.75 -17.84
C LYS A 12 -11.15 3.91 -16.62
N ARG A 13 -10.28 3.92 -15.59
CA ARG A 13 -10.42 3.11 -14.39
C ARG A 13 -11.06 3.87 -13.26
N GLN A 14 -11.86 3.19 -12.47
CA GLN A 14 -12.39 3.75 -11.23
C GLN A 14 -11.24 3.94 -10.24
N HIS A 15 -11.03 5.17 -9.80
CA HIS A 15 -9.97 5.47 -8.84
C HIS A 15 -10.36 6.58 -7.86
N LYS A 16 -9.71 6.58 -6.71
CA LYS A 16 -9.77 7.65 -5.72
C LYS A 16 -8.35 8.10 -5.39
N ARG A 17 -8.08 9.40 -5.45
CA ARG A 17 -6.78 9.95 -5.06
C ARG A 17 -6.59 9.88 -3.55
N ILE A 18 -5.39 9.48 -3.13
CA ILE A 18 -4.92 9.43 -1.74
C ILE A 18 -3.46 9.82 -1.75
N LEU A 19 -3.11 10.96 -1.14
CA LEU A 19 -1.76 11.52 -1.23
C LEU A 19 -1.35 11.71 -2.70
N ASP A 20 -0.18 11.24 -3.11
CA ASP A 20 0.27 11.17 -4.50
C ASP A 20 -0.18 9.90 -5.24
N LEU A 21 -0.92 9.01 -4.55
CA LEU A 21 -1.38 7.72 -5.06
C LEU A 21 -2.78 7.78 -5.68
N ALA A 22 -3.08 6.78 -6.49
CA ALA A 22 -4.43 6.48 -6.98
C ALA A 22 -4.86 5.08 -6.50
N MET A 23 -5.84 5.03 -5.59
CA MET A 23 -6.48 3.78 -5.22
C MET A 23 -7.36 3.32 -6.37
N VAL A 24 -7.07 2.15 -6.92
CA VAL A 24 -7.86 1.47 -7.95
C VAL A 24 -8.58 0.27 -7.35
N PHE A 25 -9.63 -0.18 -8.02
CA PHE A 25 -10.44 -1.31 -7.59
C PHE A 25 -10.28 -2.47 -8.57
N TYR A 26 -10.32 -3.67 -8.06
CA TYR A 26 -10.34 -4.88 -8.89
C TYR A 26 -11.34 -5.89 -8.35
N TYR A 27 -11.80 -6.77 -9.22
CA TYR A 27 -12.57 -7.94 -8.84
C TYR A 27 -11.86 -9.20 -9.31
N ARG A 28 -12.14 -10.30 -8.63
CA ARG A 28 -11.57 -11.60 -8.95
C ARG A 28 -12.60 -12.49 -9.58
N ILE A 29 -12.19 -13.15 -10.63
CA ILE A 29 -12.92 -14.28 -11.21
C ILE A 29 -12.17 -15.53 -10.81
N GLN A 30 -12.85 -16.43 -10.10
CA GLN A 30 -12.35 -17.76 -9.80
C GLN A 30 -13.24 -18.74 -10.53
N LYS A 31 -12.67 -19.46 -11.50
CA LYS A 31 -13.39 -20.47 -12.26
C LYS A 31 -13.28 -21.85 -11.61
N ASP A 32 -12.11 -22.14 -11.06
CA ASP A 32 -11.77 -23.36 -10.32
C ASP A 32 -10.55 -23.10 -9.45
N GLU A 33 -10.00 -24.10 -8.76
CA GLU A 33 -8.83 -23.96 -7.90
C GLU A 33 -7.55 -23.52 -8.65
N THR A 34 -7.52 -23.69 -9.96
CA THR A 34 -6.33 -23.45 -10.80
C THR A 34 -6.39 -22.15 -11.58
N MET A 35 -7.58 -21.58 -11.81
CA MET A 35 -7.78 -20.40 -12.64
C MET A 35 -8.37 -19.24 -11.84
N GLN A 36 -7.49 -18.30 -11.49
CA GLN A 36 -7.85 -17.00 -10.91
C GLN A 36 -7.45 -15.89 -11.87
N ALA A 37 -8.33 -14.93 -12.07
CA ALA A 37 -8.04 -13.71 -12.81
C ALA A 37 -8.41 -12.48 -11.97
N THR A 38 -7.53 -11.47 -12.01
CA THR A 38 -7.75 -10.16 -11.40
C THR A 38 -8.04 -9.16 -12.50
N ILE A 39 -9.19 -8.52 -12.45
CA ILE A 39 -9.64 -7.56 -13.46
C ILE A 39 -9.86 -6.21 -12.80
N LEU A 40 -9.21 -5.17 -13.31
CA LEU A 40 -9.39 -3.80 -12.85
C LEU A 40 -10.79 -3.30 -13.22
N VAL A 41 -11.43 -2.61 -12.26
CA VAL A 41 -12.76 -2.05 -12.46
C VAL A 41 -12.68 -0.79 -13.29
N GLU A 42 -13.42 -0.78 -14.39
CA GLU A 42 -13.58 0.35 -15.29
C GLU A 42 -15.02 0.92 -15.20
N TYR A 43 -15.25 2.11 -15.76
CA TYR A 43 -16.59 2.71 -15.84
C TYR A 43 -17.62 1.81 -16.54
N ALA A 44 -17.19 1.05 -17.56
CA ALA A 44 -18.05 0.11 -18.25
C ALA A 44 -18.60 -0.99 -17.33
N HIS A 45 -17.80 -1.43 -16.36
CA HIS A 45 -18.23 -2.43 -15.37
C HIS A 45 -19.31 -1.87 -14.44
N LEU A 46 -19.16 -0.62 -13.95
CA LEU A 46 -20.18 0.01 -13.11
C LEU A 46 -21.52 0.13 -13.83
N ASN A 47 -21.47 0.54 -15.10
CA ASN A 47 -22.68 0.63 -15.93
C ASN A 47 -23.35 -0.73 -16.11
N ALA A 48 -22.56 -1.78 -16.38
CA ALA A 48 -23.07 -3.13 -16.53
C ALA A 48 -23.67 -3.69 -15.23
N TRP A 49 -23.05 -3.39 -14.10
CA TRP A 49 -23.53 -3.79 -12.76
C TRP A 49 -24.62 -2.90 -12.20
N LYS A 50 -24.87 -1.75 -12.85
CA LYS A 50 -25.84 -0.73 -12.40
C LYS A 50 -25.56 -0.22 -10.97
N ILE A 51 -24.29 0.02 -10.66
CA ILE A 51 -23.84 0.57 -9.39
C ILE A 51 -23.12 1.89 -9.60
N THR A 52 -23.09 2.73 -8.57
CA THR A 52 -22.32 3.97 -8.55
C THR A 52 -20.86 3.73 -8.10
N GLN A 53 -20.02 4.74 -8.27
CA GLN A 53 -18.66 4.72 -7.75
C GLN A 53 -18.66 4.71 -6.21
N GLU A 54 -19.57 5.40 -5.57
CA GLU A 54 -19.73 5.43 -4.13
C GLU A 54 -20.07 4.05 -3.57
N GLU A 55 -20.99 3.35 -4.21
CA GLU A 55 -21.36 1.98 -3.85
C GLU A 55 -20.18 1.01 -4.02
N LEU A 56 -19.38 1.15 -5.08
CA LEU A 56 -18.15 0.39 -5.26
C LEU A 56 -17.17 0.63 -4.10
N ILE A 57 -16.91 1.91 -3.76
CA ILE A 57 -16.00 2.29 -2.69
C ILE A 57 -16.47 1.74 -1.34
N GLU A 58 -17.75 1.88 -1.02
CA GLU A 58 -18.31 1.38 0.25
C GLU A 58 -18.25 -0.15 0.33
N ASN A 59 -18.53 -0.86 -0.75
CA ASN A 59 -18.37 -2.31 -0.81
C ASN A 59 -16.91 -2.73 -0.64
N ALA A 60 -15.98 -2.06 -1.33
CA ALA A 60 -14.56 -2.35 -1.19
C ALA A 60 -14.09 -2.12 0.26
N LYS A 61 -14.44 -0.99 0.88
CA LYS A 61 -14.12 -0.70 2.29
C LYS A 61 -14.71 -1.74 3.26
N ARG A 62 -15.89 -2.27 2.96
CA ARG A 62 -16.60 -3.20 3.83
C ARG A 62 -16.08 -4.63 3.77
N TYR A 63 -15.65 -5.07 2.60
CA TYR A 63 -15.37 -6.48 2.35
C TYR A 63 -13.91 -6.82 2.07
N THR A 64 -13.10 -5.89 1.57
CA THR A 64 -11.73 -6.20 1.17
C THR A 64 -10.90 -6.67 2.36
N TYR A 65 -10.92 -5.94 3.48
CA TYR A 65 -10.14 -6.30 4.67
C TYR A 65 -10.59 -7.63 5.32
N LEU A 66 -11.86 -8.03 5.12
CA LEU A 66 -12.37 -9.31 5.62
C LEU A 66 -11.86 -10.49 4.77
N LYS A 67 -11.69 -10.28 3.47
CA LYS A 67 -11.24 -11.32 2.53
C LYS A 67 -9.72 -11.39 2.44
N LEU A 68 -9.08 -10.24 2.52
CA LEU A 68 -7.63 -10.05 2.43
C LEU A 68 -7.14 -9.27 3.66
N PRO A 69 -7.18 -9.86 4.86
CA PRO A 69 -6.76 -9.19 6.08
C PRO A 69 -5.30 -8.73 5.97
N ALA A 70 -4.99 -7.63 6.65
CA ALA A 70 -3.63 -7.11 6.74
C ALA A 70 -2.72 -8.09 7.50
N GLU A 71 -1.49 -8.21 7.05
CA GLU A 71 -0.43 -8.99 7.68
C GLU A 71 0.76 -8.06 7.98
N PHE A 72 1.24 -8.08 9.24
CA PHE A 72 2.45 -7.40 9.66
C PHE A 72 3.56 -8.44 9.79
N ILE A 73 4.59 -8.34 8.96
CA ILE A 73 5.72 -9.26 8.93
C ILE A 73 6.94 -8.54 9.53
N ASN A 74 7.44 -9.03 10.66
CA ASN A 74 8.62 -8.46 11.28
C ASN A 74 9.86 -8.75 10.45
N MET A 75 10.65 -7.72 10.11
CA MET A 75 11.84 -7.84 9.28
C MET A 75 13.08 -8.36 10.01
N LYS A 76 13.05 -8.57 11.32
CA LYS A 76 14.20 -9.05 12.13
C LYS A 76 14.82 -10.34 11.59
N GLY A 77 14.02 -11.22 11.00
CA GLY A 77 14.48 -12.48 10.42
C GLY A 77 14.96 -12.38 8.98
N LEU A 78 14.61 -11.32 8.25
CA LEU A 78 14.87 -11.19 6.81
C LEU A 78 16.25 -10.58 6.49
N LEU A 79 16.75 -9.69 7.33
CA LEU A 79 17.97 -8.94 7.02
C LEU A 79 19.24 -9.50 7.64
N GLY A 80 19.18 -10.55 8.48
CA GLY A 80 20.37 -11.15 9.12
C GLY A 80 21.23 -10.16 9.94
N LEU A 81 20.73 -8.97 10.21
CA LEU A 81 21.41 -7.90 10.93
C LEU A 81 21.35 -8.19 12.43
N VAL A 82 22.43 -8.70 12.92
CA VAL A 82 22.62 -9.14 14.31
C VAL A 82 23.23 -8.00 15.13
N GLN A 83 22.72 -7.86 16.36
CA GLN A 83 23.32 -7.18 17.51
C GLN A 83 23.37 -5.64 17.49
N GLY A 84 22.36 -5.07 18.04
CA GLY A 84 22.20 -3.68 18.45
C GLY A 84 20.77 -3.45 18.91
N LYS A 85 20.39 -2.32 19.43
CA LYS A 85 19.01 -1.94 19.70
C LYS A 85 18.24 -2.01 18.38
N GLU A 86 17.66 -3.16 18.11
CA GLU A 86 17.14 -3.52 16.79
C GLU A 86 15.84 -2.74 16.53
N LYS A 87 15.90 -1.90 15.50
CA LYS A 87 14.74 -1.23 14.93
C LYS A 87 13.68 -2.28 14.58
N GLN A 88 12.50 -2.11 15.13
CA GLN A 88 11.37 -2.95 14.75
C GLN A 88 10.81 -2.40 13.43
N MET A 89 11.25 -2.98 12.31
CA MET A 89 10.69 -2.69 11.01
C MET A 89 9.69 -3.78 10.63
N TYR A 90 8.63 -3.39 9.95
CA TYR A 90 7.60 -4.33 9.49
C TYR A 90 7.32 -4.15 8.01
N VAL A 91 7.10 -5.27 7.32
CA VAL A 91 6.41 -5.27 6.04
C VAL A 91 4.92 -5.35 6.33
N LEU A 92 4.15 -4.41 5.82
CA LEU A 92 2.70 -4.39 5.85
C LEU A 92 2.17 -4.78 4.48
N THR A 93 1.44 -5.88 4.42
CA THR A 93 0.82 -6.40 3.22
C THR A 93 -0.51 -7.09 3.54
N ASN A 94 -1.11 -7.80 2.62
CA ASN A 94 -2.26 -8.65 2.87
C ASN A 94 -1.86 -10.13 2.98
N LYS A 95 -2.79 -10.97 3.46
CA LYS A 95 -2.60 -12.42 3.62
C LYS A 95 -2.06 -13.12 2.36
N GLU A 96 -2.35 -12.63 1.18
CA GLU A 96 -1.89 -13.21 -0.09
C GLU A 96 -0.55 -12.65 -0.57
N ARG A 97 -0.03 -11.62 0.11
CA ARG A 97 1.22 -10.92 -0.23
C ARG A 97 1.25 -10.43 -1.68
N SER A 98 0.09 -10.04 -2.18
CA SER A 98 -0.09 -9.56 -3.54
C SER A 98 -1.07 -8.40 -3.56
N LEU A 99 -0.71 -7.29 -4.25
CA LEU A 99 -1.48 -6.06 -4.31
C LEU A 99 -1.87 -5.52 -2.92
N GLY A 100 -0.99 -5.73 -1.94
CA GLY A 100 -1.26 -5.50 -0.53
C GLY A 100 -0.85 -4.11 -0.03
N ALA A 101 -0.23 -3.26 -0.84
CA ALA A 101 0.19 -1.93 -0.40
C ALA A 101 -0.97 -1.09 0.17
N GLY A 102 -2.19 -1.24 -0.37
CA GLY A 102 -3.37 -0.54 0.12
C GLY A 102 -3.85 -0.92 1.53
N THR A 103 -3.23 -1.89 2.19
CA THR A 103 -3.63 -2.35 3.53
C THR A 103 -3.47 -1.28 4.62
N PHE A 104 -2.56 -0.33 4.47
CA PHE A 104 -2.46 0.79 5.42
C PHE A 104 -3.72 1.67 5.47
N LEU A 105 -4.61 1.56 4.47
CA LEU A 105 -5.89 2.25 4.41
C LEU A 105 -7.04 1.45 5.06
N TYR A 106 -6.79 0.23 5.52
CA TYR A 106 -7.83 -0.59 6.14
C TYR A 106 -8.19 -0.04 7.53
N PRO A 107 -9.47 -0.20 7.94
CA PRO A 107 -9.89 0.23 9.26
C PRO A 107 -9.04 -0.40 10.36
N GLY A 108 -8.48 0.43 11.25
CA GLY A 108 -7.71 0.00 12.40
C GLY A 108 -6.27 -0.43 12.15
N VAL A 109 -5.81 -0.55 10.90
CA VAL A 109 -4.44 -1.00 10.59
C VAL A 109 -3.39 0.00 11.05
N LEU A 110 -3.60 1.30 10.83
CA LEU A 110 -2.66 2.33 11.35
C LEU A 110 -2.60 2.34 12.87
N LYS A 111 -3.72 2.05 13.55
CA LYS A 111 -3.72 1.90 15.02
C LYS A 111 -2.94 0.67 15.48
N GLN A 112 -3.04 -0.45 14.78
CA GLN A 112 -2.20 -1.62 15.05
C GLN A 112 -0.71 -1.33 14.81
N ALA A 113 -0.39 -0.57 13.76
CA ALA A 113 0.97 -0.12 13.51
C ALA A 113 1.48 0.78 14.65
N GLU A 114 0.66 1.69 15.17
CA GLU A 114 0.97 2.54 16.33
C GLU A 114 1.31 1.70 17.58
N GLU A 115 0.56 0.62 17.82
CA GLU A 115 0.83 -0.31 18.94
C GLU A 115 2.18 -1.05 18.79
N LEU A 116 2.64 -1.27 17.56
CA LEU A 116 3.90 -1.97 17.25
C LEU A 116 5.12 -1.05 17.18
N LEU A 117 4.94 0.18 16.68
CA LEU A 117 6.02 1.09 16.30
C LEU A 117 6.10 2.34 17.16
N GLY A 118 5.03 2.66 17.93
CA GLY A 118 4.87 3.90 18.65
C GLY A 118 4.00 4.92 17.90
N GLU A 119 3.85 6.09 18.52
CA GLU A 119 2.91 7.14 18.07
C GLU A 119 3.30 7.81 16.74
N ARG A 120 4.55 7.62 16.30
CA ARG A 120 5.12 8.27 15.13
C ARG A 120 5.96 7.27 14.32
N PHE A 121 5.65 7.12 13.05
CA PHE A 121 6.36 6.20 12.17
C PHE A 121 6.23 6.61 10.69
N TYR A 122 7.10 6.06 9.87
CA TYR A 122 7.07 6.22 8.42
C TYR A 122 6.43 5.03 7.73
N VAL A 123 5.72 5.31 6.64
CA VAL A 123 5.14 4.32 5.72
C VAL A 123 5.81 4.53 4.37
N LEU A 124 6.53 3.53 3.89
CA LEU A 124 7.27 3.55 2.63
C LEU A 124 6.56 2.65 1.60
N PRO A 125 5.69 3.19 0.74
CA PRO A 125 4.93 2.40 -0.24
C PRO A 125 5.75 2.21 -1.54
N SER A 126 6.89 1.53 -1.46
CA SER A 126 7.79 1.32 -2.59
C SER A 126 7.19 0.41 -3.67
N SER A 127 6.36 -0.56 -3.31
CA SER A 127 5.77 -1.55 -4.20
C SER A 127 4.24 -1.55 -4.13
N ILE A 128 3.57 -1.94 -5.23
CA ILE A 128 2.12 -2.19 -5.22
C ILE A 128 1.73 -3.36 -4.31
N HIS A 129 2.68 -4.18 -3.89
CA HIS A 129 2.43 -5.39 -3.11
C HIS A 129 2.47 -5.15 -1.61
N GLU A 130 3.24 -4.16 -1.15
CA GLU A 130 3.51 -3.97 0.27
C GLU A 130 3.99 -2.56 0.60
N CYS A 131 3.92 -2.21 1.88
CA CYS A 131 4.58 -1.04 2.44
C CYS A 131 5.56 -1.47 3.52
N ILE A 132 6.67 -0.73 3.68
CA ILE A 132 7.57 -0.91 4.80
C ILE A 132 7.22 0.12 5.87
N LEU A 133 7.12 -0.31 7.12
CA LEU A 133 6.85 0.53 8.27
C LEU A 133 8.10 0.65 9.13
N ILE A 134 8.49 1.89 9.45
CA ILE A 134 9.71 2.20 10.21
C ILE A 134 9.34 3.18 11.34
N PRO A 135 9.66 2.89 12.62
CA PRO A 135 9.42 3.85 13.70
C PRO A 135 10.26 5.12 13.48
N GLU A 136 9.73 6.27 13.86
CA GLU A 136 10.51 7.50 13.88
C GLU A 136 11.62 7.40 14.91
N GLU A 137 12.81 7.87 14.57
CA GLU A 137 13.97 7.95 15.47
C GLU A 137 14.62 9.32 15.40
N GLU A 138 15.31 9.68 16.47
CA GLU A 138 16.08 10.94 16.51
C GLU A 138 17.11 10.98 15.39
N GLY A 139 17.10 12.07 14.62
CA GLY A 139 17.97 12.24 13.46
C GLY A 139 17.50 11.57 12.16
N MET A 140 16.33 10.94 12.16
CA MET A 140 15.70 10.41 10.95
C MET A 140 14.82 11.50 10.33
N TYR A 141 15.04 11.79 9.06
CA TYR A 141 14.28 12.78 8.29
C TYR A 141 13.57 12.14 7.13
N GLN A 142 12.36 12.61 6.87
CA GLN A 142 11.51 12.09 5.79
C GLN A 142 12.17 12.18 4.41
N GLU A 143 12.90 13.28 4.17
CA GLU A 143 13.63 13.49 2.93
C GLU A 143 14.72 12.43 2.70
N ALA A 144 15.47 12.07 3.74
CA ALA A 144 16.49 11.02 3.64
C ALA A 144 15.86 9.63 3.36
N LEU A 145 14.71 9.34 3.95
CA LEU A 145 13.97 8.11 3.65
C LEU A 145 13.42 8.12 2.21
N THR A 146 12.98 9.25 1.72
CA THR A 146 12.52 9.42 0.33
C THR A 146 13.66 9.17 -0.66
N GLU A 147 14.88 9.64 -0.37
CA GLU A 147 16.07 9.35 -1.19
C GLU A 147 16.37 7.84 -1.23
N ILE A 148 16.32 7.17 -0.07
CA ILE A 148 16.53 5.71 0.04
C ILE A 148 15.45 4.95 -0.75
N VAL A 149 14.19 5.32 -0.63
CA VAL A 149 13.08 4.68 -1.38
C VAL A 149 13.31 4.84 -2.88
N THR A 150 13.69 6.03 -3.33
CA THR A 150 13.98 6.31 -4.74
C THR A 150 15.11 5.42 -5.26
N GLU A 151 16.21 5.30 -4.52
CA GLU A 151 17.35 4.45 -4.91
C GLU A 151 16.97 2.96 -5.00
N ILE A 152 16.19 2.47 -4.02
CA ILE A 152 15.71 1.07 -4.02
C ILE A 152 14.77 0.84 -5.20
N ASN A 153 13.84 1.75 -5.46
CA ASN A 153 12.91 1.63 -6.57
C ASN A 153 13.62 1.62 -7.93
N GLU A 154 14.68 2.41 -8.09
CA GLU A 154 15.46 2.46 -9.32
C GLU A 154 16.33 1.22 -9.53
N SER A 155 16.80 0.58 -8.45
CA SER A 155 17.78 -0.50 -8.51
C SER A 155 17.19 -1.91 -8.35
N GLN A 156 16.09 -2.07 -7.61
CA GLN A 156 15.61 -3.37 -7.15
C GLN A 156 14.15 -3.67 -7.43
N VAL A 157 13.31 -2.66 -7.70
CA VAL A 157 11.88 -2.86 -7.93
C VAL A 157 11.58 -2.86 -9.43
N ASP A 158 10.75 -3.81 -9.90
CA ASP A 158 10.27 -3.76 -11.28
C ASP A 158 9.54 -2.42 -11.52
N PRO A 159 9.88 -1.66 -12.58
CA PRO A 159 9.25 -0.36 -12.85
C PRO A 159 7.73 -0.40 -12.97
N LYS A 160 7.13 -1.57 -13.20
CA LYS A 160 5.68 -1.76 -13.23
C LYS A 160 5.06 -1.91 -11.85
N GLU A 161 5.87 -2.24 -10.85
CA GLU A 161 5.46 -2.49 -9.48
C GLU A 161 5.79 -1.32 -8.54
N VAL A 162 6.60 -0.36 -8.97
CA VAL A 162 6.88 0.87 -8.21
C VAL A 162 5.58 1.62 -7.96
N LEU A 163 5.30 1.90 -6.69
CA LEU A 163 4.09 2.59 -6.26
C LEU A 163 4.33 4.08 -6.02
N SER A 164 5.29 4.45 -5.20
CA SER A 164 5.70 5.84 -4.94
C SER A 164 7.17 5.89 -4.54
N ASP A 165 7.82 7.01 -4.85
CA ASP A 165 9.17 7.32 -4.39
C ASP A 165 9.15 8.11 -3.06
N GLN A 166 7.96 8.41 -2.51
CA GLN A 166 7.80 9.22 -1.31
C GLN A 166 7.73 8.37 -0.04
N ALA A 167 8.40 8.83 1.01
CA ALA A 167 8.15 8.35 2.37
C ALA A 167 6.97 9.14 2.95
N TYR A 168 5.99 8.46 3.52
CA TYR A 168 4.87 9.08 4.22
C TYR A 168 5.10 9.03 5.72
N PHE A 169 4.60 10.04 6.42
CA PHE A 169 4.71 10.16 7.86
C PHE A 169 3.35 9.98 8.54
N TYR A 170 3.28 9.12 9.56
CA TYR A 170 2.11 8.96 10.43
C TYR A 170 2.33 9.60 11.78
N SER A 171 1.31 10.31 12.27
CA SER A 171 1.24 10.80 13.64
C SER A 171 -0.07 10.37 14.32
N ALA A 172 0.04 9.91 15.57
CA ALA A 172 -1.10 9.56 16.41
C ALA A 172 -1.95 10.78 16.82
N GLU A 173 -1.38 11.99 16.76
CA GLU A 173 -2.08 13.24 17.13
C GLU A 173 -3.29 13.47 16.22
N ASP A 174 -3.11 13.33 14.93
CA ASP A 174 -4.17 13.51 13.94
C ASP A 174 -4.66 12.23 13.30
N LYS A 175 -4.02 11.09 13.60
CA LYS A 175 -4.35 9.74 13.13
C LYS A 175 -4.37 9.62 11.61
N ARG A 176 -3.46 10.31 10.94
CA ARG A 176 -3.36 10.39 9.48
C ARG A 176 -1.94 10.15 9.01
N VAL A 177 -1.87 9.76 7.75
CA VAL A 177 -0.62 9.65 7.00
C VAL A 177 -0.49 10.90 6.12
N HIS A 178 0.68 11.50 6.13
CA HIS A 178 1.04 12.72 5.40
C HIS A 178 2.17 12.46 4.40
N LEU A 179 2.25 13.32 3.37
CA LEU A 179 3.41 13.46 2.50
C LEU A 179 4.47 14.30 3.19
#